data_b3d90eb96947abcdee6b0e59db43054b
#
_entry.id   b3d90eb96947abcdee6b0e59db43054b
#
_cell.length_a   1.000
_cell.length_b   1.000
_cell.length_c   1.000
_cell.angle_alpha   90.00
_cell.angle_beta   90.00
_cell.angle_gamma   90.00
#
_symmetry.space_group_name_H-M   'P 1'
#
loop_
_entity.id
_entity.type
_entity.pdbx_description
1 polymer ?
#
loop_
_entity_poly.entity_id
_entity_poly.type
_entity_poly.pdbx_seq_one_letter_code
_entity_poly.pdbx_strand_id
1 'polypeptide(L)'
;MKMQKNLRTVVAFLLLGGSAVIASAQYGPGYRYQQQNEPTDNAAHWGYQDGFNDGSHDRATGHSFRPTHDSNYKHAPEYGRPYVGRDEYKNIYREAYVHGYEKGYGR
;
A
#
# COMPACT_ATOMS: atom_id res chain seq x y z
N MET A 1 13.82 -50.12 13.77
CA MET A 1 13.54 -49.63 13.76
C MET A 1 13.43 -48.69 13.96
N LYS A 2 13.30 -48.47 13.95
CA LYS A 2 13.09 -47.70 14.18
C LYS A 2 13.33 -46.63 14.02
N MET A 3 13.53 -46.35 13.80
CA MET A 3 13.71 -45.45 13.62
C MET A 3 13.57 -44.72 13.06
N GLN A 4 13.60 -44.53 12.61
CA GLN A 4 13.38 -43.95 11.96
C GLN A 4 12.79 -43.26 11.99
N LYS A 5 12.41 -43.22 11.99
CA LYS A 5 11.63 -42.72 11.97
C LYS A 5 11.61 -41.68 12.25
N ASN A 6 11.69 -41.38 12.46
CA ASN A 6 11.66 -40.48 12.87
C ASN A 6 12.09 -39.45 12.24
N LEU A 7 12.50 -39.43 11.81
CA LEU A 7 12.90 -38.59 11.19
C LEU A 7 12.15 -37.80 10.54
N ARG A 8 11.44 -38.11 10.07
CA ARG A 8 10.63 -37.62 9.31
C ARG A 8 10.16 -36.47 9.80
N THR A 9 10.08 -36.28 10.61
CA THR A 9 9.53 -35.31 11.21
C THR A 9 10.11 -34.14 10.86
N VAL A 10 11.14 -34.03 10.82
CA VAL A 10 11.70 -32.91 10.50
C VAL A 10 11.29 -32.24 9.47
N VAL A 11 11.02 -32.75 8.58
CA VAL A 11 10.56 -32.17 7.49
C VAL A 11 9.66 -31.18 7.76
N ALA A 12 8.93 -31.34 8.53
CA ALA A 12 7.94 -30.45 8.76
C ALA A 12 8.38 -29.10 8.80
N PHE A 13 9.31 -28.81 9.47
CA PHE A 13 9.58 -27.54 9.55
C PHE A 13 9.91 -26.84 8.41
N LEU A 14 10.36 -27.38 7.60
CA LEU A 14 10.69 -26.76 6.47
C LEU A 14 9.62 -26.03 6.00
N LEU A 15 8.59 -26.47 6.11
CA LEU A 15 7.49 -25.89 5.56
C LEU A 15 7.36 -24.60 6.10
N LEU A 16 7.64 -24.40 7.23
CA LEU A 16 7.47 -23.20 7.73
C LEU A 16 8.20 -22.23 6.98
N GLY A 17 9.27 -22.50 6.58
CA GLY A 17 9.99 -21.51 5.90
C GLY A 17 9.25 -21.08 4.74
N GLY A 18 8.63 -21.93 4.13
CA GLY A 18 7.91 -21.60 2.94
C GLY A 18 6.87 -20.61 3.20
N SER A 19 6.28 -20.70 4.29
CA SER A 19 5.19 -19.85 4.50
C SER A 19 5.68 -18.46 4.57
N ALA A 20 6.76 -18.26 5.12
CA ALA A 20 7.20 -16.93 5.23
C ALA A 20 7.39 -16.31 3.89
N VAL A 21 7.86 -17.03 2.99
CA VAL A 21 8.05 -16.50 1.69
C VAL A 21 6.79 -16.11 1.09
N ILE A 22 5.79 -16.85 1.25
CA ILE A 22 4.55 -16.56 0.68
C ILE A 22 4.04 -15.26 1.17
N ALA A 23 4.25 -14.96 2.38
CA ALA A 23 3.72 -13.74 2.89
C ALA A 23 4.28 -12.58 2.13
N SER A 24 5.53 -12.59 1.82
CA SER A 24 6.04 -11.46 1.14
C SER A 24 5.51 -11.34 -0.23
N ALA A 25 5.16 -12.39 -0.85
CA ALA A 25 4.66 -12.33 -2.19
C ALA A 25 3.37 -11.57 -2.25
N GLN A 26 2.68 -11.43 -1.19
CA GLN A 26 1.45 -10.77 -1.29
C GLN A 26 1.55 -9.33 -1.47
N TYR A 27 2.68 -8.73 -1.15
CA TYR A 27 2.73 -7.34 -1.30
C TYR A 27 2.86 -6.86 -2.70
N GLY A 28 3.27 -7.61 -3.58
CA GLY A 28 3.29 -7.17 -4.94
C GLY A 28 4.09 -5.91 -5.17
N PRO A 29 4.30 -5.55 -6.35
CA PRO A 29 5.09 -4.41 -6.72
C PRO A 29 4.49 -3.09 -6.39
N GLY A 30 3.26 -3.02 -6.29
CA GLY A 30 2.65 -1.75 -6.07
C GLY A 30 2.77 -1.22 -4.67
N TYR A 31 3.34 -1.96 -3.79
CA TYR A 31 3.34 -1.54 -2.45
C TYR A 31 4.66 -1.04 -1.93
N ARG A 32 5.44 -0.44 -2.79
CA ARG A 32 6.62 0.12 -2.38
C ARG A 32 6.40 1.32 -1.61
N TYR A 33 5.22 1.81 -1.53
CA TYR A 33 4.90 2.98 -0.77
C TYR A 33 5.33 2.85 0.68
N GLN A 34 5.66 1.67 1.10
CA GLN A 34 6.01 1.52 2.44
C GLN A 34 7.43 1.81 2.76
N GLN A 35 8.23 2.04 1.76
CA GLN A 35 9.59 2.31 2.00
C GLN A 35 9.72 3.76 2.28
N GLN A 36 9.76 4.18 3.46
CA GLN A 36 9.72 5.57 3.79
C GLN A 36 11.04 6.29 3.72
N ASN A 37 12.02 5.69 3.16
CA ASN A 37 13.31 6.33 3.13
C ASN A 37 13.52 7.28 1.99
N GLU A 38 12.72 7.18 0.98
CA GLU A 38 12.88 8.02 -0.18
C GLU A 38 11.92 9.19 -0.12
N PRO A 39 12.36 10.36 -0.47
CA PRO A 39 11.48 11.53 -0.44
C PRO A 39 10.22 11.35 -1.28
N THR A 40 10.34 10.70 -2.43
CA THR A 40 9.18 10.50 -3.26
C THR A 40 8.23 9.50 -2.65
N ASP A 41 8.75 8.59 -1.82
CA ASP A 41 7.88 7.60 -1.21
C ASP A 41 6.98 8.24 -0.17
N ASN A 42 7.41 9.35 0.41
CA ASN A 42 6.58 10.03 1.38
C ASN A 42 5.31 10.56 0.71
N ALA A 43 5.45 11.20 -0.45
CA ALA A 43 4.30 11.70 -1.17
C ALA A 43 3.40 10.56 -1.60
N ALA A 44 3.99 9.48 -2.10
CA ALA A 44 3.19 8.35 -2.55
C ALA A 44 2.47 7.68 -1.40
N HIS A 45 3.14 7.57 -0.26
CA HIS A 45 2.53 6.95 0.90
C HIS A 45 1.29 7.73 1.34
N TRP A 46 1.44 9.04 1.51
CA TRP A 46 0.32 9.83 2.00
C TRP A 46 -0.77 9.97 0.96
N GLY A 47 -0.39 10.06 -0.31
CA GLY A 47 -1.38 10.12 -1.36
C GLY A 47 -2.25 8.87 -1.36
N TYR A 48 -1.62 7.70 -1.31
CA TYR A 48 -2.37 6.47 -1.31
C TYR A 48 -3.26 6.36 -0.09
N GLN A 49 -2.74 6.71 1.08
CA GLN A 49 -3.49 6.60 2.30
C GLN A 49 -4.72 7.51 2.28
N ASP A 50 -4.53 8.75 1.87
CA ASP A 50 -5.64 9.68 1.81
C ASP A 50 -6.65 9.24 0.76
N GLY A 51 -6.17 8.76 -0.38
CA GLY A 51 -7.08 8.27 -1.41
C GLY A 51 -7.91 7.11 -0.92
N PHE A 52 -7.25 6.15 -0.25
CA PHE A 52 -7.96 4.98 0.23
C PHE A 52 -9.06 5.40 1.22
N ASN A 53 -8.73 6.31 2.11
CA ASN A 53 -9.72 6.76 3.09
C ASN A 53 -10.88 7.49 2.41
N ASP A 54 -10.58 8.35 1.47
CA ASP A 54 -11.62 9.12 0.80
C ASP A 54 -12.47 8.21 -0.09
N GLY A 55 -11.85 7.24 -0.78
CA GLY A 55 -12.60 6.30 -1.60
C GLY A 55 -13.53 5.43 -0.75
N SER A 56 -13.02 4.97 0.39
CA SER A 56 -13.82 4.17 1.28
C SER A 56 -15.00 4.97 1.81
N HIS A 57 -14.75 6.23 2.13
CA HIS A 57 -15.81 7.09 2.65
C HIS A 57 -16.85 7.35 1.57
N ASP A 58 -16.44 7.63 0.35
CA ASP A 58 -17.38 7.87 -0.72
C ASP A 58 -18.23 6.64 -1.00
N ARG A 59 -17.61 5.46 -0.97
CA ARG A 59 -18.36 4.26 -1.18
C ARG A 59 -19.37 4.06 -0.07
N ALA A 60 -18.96 4.26 1.16
CA ALA A 60 -19.84 4.03 2.30
C ALA A 60 -20.98 5.03 2.35
N THR A 61 -20.79 6.22 1.82
CA THR A 61 -21.83 7.24 1.87
C THR A 61 -22.63 7.32 0.58
N GLY A 62 -22.38 6.41 -0.36
CA GLY A 62 -23.18 6.37 -1.57
C GLY A 62 -22.80 7.37 -2.65
N HIS A 63 -21.62 7.96 -2.55
CA HIS A 63 -21.20 8.87 -3.58
C HIS A 63 -20.62 8.07 -4.76
N SER A 64 -20.68 8.65 -5.93
CA SER A 64 -20.16 7.97 -7.10
C SER A 64 -18.65 7.96 -7.08
N PHE A 65 -18.07 7.16 -7.93
CA PHE A 65 -16.63 7.06 -8.06
C PHE A 65 -16.12 8.36 -8.67
N ARG A 66 -15.34 9.11 -7.89
CA ARG A 66 -14.87 10.40 -8.35
C ARG A 66 -13.53 10.75 -7.71
N PRO A 67 -12.47 10.08 -8.09
CA PRO A 67 -11.19 10.18 -7.42
C PRO A 67 -10.51 11.54 -7.47
N THR A 68 -10.92 12.44 -8.34
CA THR A 68 -10.27 13.72 -8.42
C THR A 68 -11.10 14.84 -7.85
N HIS A 69 -12.20 14.51 -7.20
CA HIS A 69 -13.12 15.51 -6.71
C HIS A 69 -12.78 16.02 -5.32
N ASP A 70 -12.16 15.23 -4.51
CA ASP A 70 -11.96 15.53 -3.12
C ASP A 70 -10.89 16.59 -2.87
N SER A 71 -11.00 17.21 -1.74
CA SER A 71 -10.10 18.25 -1.34
C SER A 71 -8.67 17.76 -1.22
N ASN A 72 -8.47 16.57 -0.70
CA ASN A 72 -7.12 16.02 -0.57
C ASN A 72 -6.46 15.88 -1.92
N TYR A 73 -7.19 15.42 -2.92
CA TYR A 73 -6.61 15.30 -4.24
C TYR A 73 -6.20 16.68 -4.76
N LYS A 74 -7.06 17.65 -4.55
CA LYS A 74 -6.81 18.98 -5.12
C LYS A 74 -5.65 19.68 -4.45
N HIS A 75 -5.53 19.56 -3.16
CA HIS A 75 -4.52 20.27 -2.42
C HIS A 75 -3.23 19.50 -2.20
N ALA A 76 -3.27 18.19 -2.24
CA ALA A 76 -2.12 17.34 -2.03
C ALA A 76 -1.36 17.79 -0.78
N PRO A 77 -1.97 17.63 0.40
CA PRO A 77 -1.35 18.14 1.61
C PRO A 77 -0.01 17.49 1.90
N GLU A 78 0.89 18.26 2.48
CA GLU A 78 2.20 17.79 2.79
C GLU A 78 2.26 17.40 4.25
N TYR A 79 2.59 16.16 4.50
CA TYR A 79 2.70 15.67 5.85
C TYR A 79 4.19 15.58 6.15
N GLY A 80 4.67 16.43 6.93
CA GLY A 80 6.05 16.44 7.24
C GLY A 80 6.78 17.31 6.28
N ARG A 81 8.05 17.03 6.08
CA ARG A 81 8.87 17.89 5.28
C ARG A 81 9.28 17.19 4.00
N PRO A 82 8.74 17.55 2.90
CA PRO A 82 9.12 16.92 1.65
C PRO A 82 10.49 17.39 1.20
N TYR A 83 11.24 16.49 0.61
CA TYR A 83 12.53 16.84 0.10
C TYR A 83 12.50 17.10 -1.41
N VAL A 84 11.36 17.01 -2.02
CA VAL A 84 11.22 17.29 -3.45
C VAL A 84 10.44 18.56 -3.60
N GLY A 85 10.44 19.12 -4.77
CA GLY A 85 9.72 20.36 -5.01
C GLY A 85 8.22 20.17 -4.86
N ARG A 86 7.54 21.27 -4.68
CA ARG A 86 6.09 21.23 -4.44
C ARG A 86 5.35 20.58 -5.60
N ASP A 87 5.72 20.91 -6.82
CA ASP A 87 5.01 20.36 -7.96
C ASP A 87 5.27 18.87 -8.11
N GLU A 88 6.48 18.44 -7.83
CA GLU A 88 6.78 17.03 -7.93
C GLU A 88 6.05 16.28 -6.83
N TYR A 89 6.00 16.82 -5.62
CA TYR A 89 5.27 16.19 -4.52
C TYR A 89 3.81 16.04 -4.92
N LYS A 90 3.23 17.10 -5.46
CA LYS A 90 1.83 17.08 -5.82
C LYS A 90 1.53 16.03 -6.89
N ASN A 91 2.39 15.90 -7.87
CA ASN A 91 2.16 14.92 -8.92
C ASN A 91 2.23 13.50 -8.37
N ILE A 92 3.22 13.22 -7.54
CA ILE A 92 3.38 11.89 -6.99
C ILE A 92 2.21 11.58 -6.04
N TYR A 93 1.84 12.55 -5.23
CA TYR A 93 0.75 12.38 -4.28
C TYR A 93 -0.54 12.06 -5.04
N ARG A 94 -0.83 12.82 -6.09
CA ARG A 94 -2.08 12.64 -6.82
C ARG A 94 -2.16 11.33 -7.55
N GLU A 95 -1.04 10.88 -8.10
CA GLU A 95 -1.05 9.62 -8.76
C GLU A 95 -1.32 8.51 -7.76
N ALA A 96 -0.64 8.52 -6.63
CA ALA A 96 -0.87 7.51 -5.60
C ALA A 96 -2.28 7.63 -5.02
N TYR A 97 -2.80 8.86 -4.94
CA TYR A 97 -4.14 9.08 -4.41
C TYR A 97 -5.18 8.36 -5.26
N VAL A 98 -5.08 8.47 -6.58
CA VAL A 98 -6.05 7.82 -7.44
C VAL A 98 -6.03 6.31 -7.23
N HIS A 99 -4.83 5.73 -7.11
CA HIS A 99 -4.74 4.30 -6.87
C HIS A 99 -5.34 3.93 -5.53
N GLY A 100 -5.07 4.72 -4.50
CA GLY A 100 -5.65 4.45 -3.20
C GLY A 100 -7.17 4.59 -3.23
N TYR A 101 -7.65 5.61 -3.91
CA TYR A 101 -9.09 5.85 -3.98
C TYR A 101 -9.78 4.67 -4.68
N GLU A 102 -9.19 4.16 -5.76
CA GLU A 102 -9.77 3.01 -6.42
C GLU A 102 -9.89 1.84 -5.47
N LYS A 103 -8.85 1.56 -4.71
CA LYS A 103 -8.89 0.44 -3.80
C LYS A 103 -9.87 0.68 -2.67
N GLY A 104 -9.90 1.86 -2.12
CA GLY A 104 -10.83 2.16 -1.04
C GLY A 104 -12.28 2.11 -1.50
N TYR A 105 -12.53 2.54 -2.74
CA TYR A 105 -13.88 2.52 -3.28
C TYR A 105 -14.29 1.10 -3.68
N GLY A 106 -13.34 0.22 -3.89
CA GLY A 106 -13.66 -1.17 -4.25
C GLY A 106 -13.63 -1.42 -5.73
N ARG A 107 -12.79 -0.72 -6.43
CA ARG A 107 -12.71 -0.91 -7.88
C ARG A 107 -11.38 -1.42 -8.36
#